data_503c26c8108c10d43001cbfbef837001
#
_entry.id   503c26c8108c10d43001cbfbef837001
#
_cell.length_a   1.000
_cell.length_b   1.000
_cell.length_c   1.000
_cell.angle_alpha   90.00
_cell.angle_beta   90.00
_cell.angle_gamma   90.00
#
_symmetry.space_group_name_H-M   'P 1'
#
loop_
_entity.id
_entity.type
_entity.pdbx_description
1 polymer ?
#
loop_
_entity_poly.entity_id
_entity_poly.type
_entity_poly.pdbx_seq_one_letter_code
_entity_poly.pdbx_strand_id
1 'polypeptide(L)'
;HLSYATFFRYFIPQFVSEDLALYLDSDIIVRSDLDQLFLEEMEDWPVAAVADALVPSTFNAGVLLINVALWRQEKVTEHLLSLTDQLHDQVFGDQGVLNHLFESRWKPLPATYNFMDGMDPVARNYQMDSWYRDSLATEKTAKIIHYTGDKPWYQINLNRFREDWWFYYGLEWSDIVMKKCDFHKGLASLVQAPQYATAIFTNTCHIEQIEHLIQELPDVEFSILAHTNFAPEIMNLQSHLNVRLYPYFN
;
A
#
# COMPACT_ATOMS: atom_id res chain seq x y z
N HIS A 1 12.73 9.04 20.45
CA HIS A 1 11.56 9.83 20.85
C HIS A 1 10.41 9.50 19.91
N LEU A 2 9.33 8.90 20.43
CA LEU A 2 8.09 8.72 19.69
C LEU A 2 7.38 10.07 19.55
N SER A 3 6.81 10.32 18.37
CA SER A 3 5.97 11.50 18.17
C SER A 3 4.60 11.27 18.80
N TYR A 4 3.95 12.33 19.28
CA TYR A 4 2.54 12.27 19.69
C TYR A 4 1.60 11.80 18.57
N ALA A 5 2.00 11.97 17.30
CA ALA A 5 1.24 11.48 16.16
C ALA A 5 0.99 9.96 16.21
N THR A 6 1.89 9.19 16.83
CA THR A 6 1.73 7.75 17.06
C THR A 6 0.41 7.41 17.76
N PHE A 7 -0.07 8.25 18.67
CA PHE A 7 -1.31 8.02 19.43
C PHE A 7 -2.58 8.49 18.69
N PHE A 8 -2.47 9.15 17.53
CA PHE A 8 -3.66 9.63 16.79
C PHE A 8 -4.57 8.50 16.33
N ARG A 9 -4.04 7.28 16.14
CA ARG A 9 -4.85 6.09 15.82
C ARG A 9 -5.88 5.74 16.89
N TYR A 10 -5.70 6.17 18.15
CA TYR A 10 -6.66 5.95 19.23
C TYR A 10 -7.98 6.69 19.00
N PHE A 11 -7.93 7.78 18.24
CA PHE A 11 -9.07 8.65 18.00
C PHE A 11 -9.83 8.34 16.71
N ILE A 12 -9.44 7.30 15.96
CA ILE A 12 -10.12 6.89 14.73
C ILE A 12 -11.64 6.81 14.89
N PRO A 13 -12.20 6.25 15.99
CA PRO A 13 -13.65 6.17 16.18
C PRO A 13 -14.39 7.52 16.25
N GLN A 14 -13.66 8.61 16.50
CA GLN A 14 -14.24 9.95 16.56
C GLN A 14 -14.35 10.61 15.17
N PHE A 15 -13.55 10.18 14.19
CA PHE A 15 -13.43 10.80 12.87
C PHE A 15 -13.95 9.94 11.73
N VAL A 16 -14.10 8.63 11.94
CA VAL A 16 -14.55 7.68 10.94
C VAL A 16 -15.97 7.27 11.26
N SER A 17 -16.91 7.40 10.33
CA SER A 17 -18.32 7.04 10.50
C SER A 17 -18.60 5.55 10.26
N GLU A 18 -17.78 4.92 9.43
CA GLU A 18 -17.88 3.54 9.01
C GLU A 18 -17.65 2.57 10.18
N ASP A 19 -18.14 1.34 10.03
CA ASP A 19 -17.98 0.29 11.05
C ASP A 19 -16.59 -0.34 11.03
N LEU A 20 -15.90 -0.30 9.89
CA LEU A 20 -14.54 -0.77 9.72
C LEU A 20 -13.63 0.34 9.19
N ALA A 21 -12.38 0.37 9.65
CA ALA A 21 -11.34 1.26 9.15
C ALA A 21 -10.01 0.53 9.01
N LEU A 22 -9.31 0.79 7.93
CA LEU A 22 -7.92 0.34 7.75
C LEU A 22 -6.99 1.49 8.14
N TYR A 23 -6.20 1.27 9.17
CA TYR A 23 -5.11 2.16 9.57
C TYR A 23 -3.80 1.69 8.94
N LEU A 24 -3.04 2.62 8.40
CA LEU A 24 -1.71 2.39 7.83
C LEU A 24 -0.73 3.42 8.39
N ASP A 25 0.46 2.97 8.79
CA ASP A 25 1.57 3.87 9.11
C ASP A 25 2.05 4.64 7.87
N SER A 26 2.73 5.75 8.07
CA SER A 26 3.17 6.63 6.97
C SER A 26 4.38 6.11 6.19
N ASP A 27 5.05 5.08 6.67
CA ASP A 27 6.20 4.41 6.06
C ASP A 27 5.80 3.08 5.38
N ILE A 28 4.69 3.14 4.66
CA ILE A 28 4.07 1.99 3.99
C ILE A 28 3.89 2.30 2.49
N ILE A 29 3.97 1.28 1.66
CA ILE A 29 3.44 1.28 0.30
C ILE A 29 2.43 0.14 0.12
N VAL A 30 1.39 0.41 -0.66
CA VAL A 30 0.35 -0.56 -1.04
C VAL A 30 0.57 -0.97 -2.49
N ARG A 31 0.77 -2.26 -2.75
CA ARG A 31 1.12 -2.81 -4.06
C ARG A 31 -0.05 -3.46 -4.80
N SER A 32 -1.15 -3.69 -4.13
CA SER A 32 -2.32 -4.35 -4.71
C SER A 32 -3.60 -3.92 -4.02
N ASP A 33 -4.73 -4.35 -4.59
CA ASP A 33 -6.05 -4.16 -4.02
C ASP A 33 -6.17 -4.76 -2.62
N LEU A 34 -6.86 -4.04 -1.73
CA LEU A 34 -7.07 -4.39 -0.33
C LEU A 34 -8.54 -4.68 0.01
N ASP A 35 -9.45 -4.74 -0.97
CA ASP A 35 -10.88 -4.96 -0.74
C ASP A 35 -11.16 -6.21 0.08
N GLN A 36 -10.32 -7.25 -0.11
CA GLN A 36 -10.44 -8.50 0.64
C GLN A 36 -10.28 -8.33 2.15
N LEU A 37 -9.56 -7.31 2.62
CA LEU A 37 -9.45 -7.03 4.06
C LEU A 37 -10.80 -6.63 4.66
N PHE A 38 -11.62 -5.90 3.91
CA PHE A 38 -12.93 -5.43 4.38
C PHE A 38 -14.01 -6.51 4.34
N LEU A 39 -13.69 -7.70 3.81
CA LEU A 39 -14.54 -8.88 3.86
C LEU A 39 -14.24 -9.78 5.07
N GLU A 40 -13.26 -9.41 5.88
CA GLU A 40 -12.94 -10.16 7.10
C GLU A 40 -14.07 -10.07 8.13
N GLU A 41 -14.46 -11.21 8.69
CA GLU A 41 -15.44 -11.25 9.78
C GLU A 41 -14.82 -10.70 11.05
N MET A 42 -15.27 -9.51 11.48
CA MET A 42 -14.71 -8.74 12.59
C MET A 42 -15.62 -8.67 13.83
N GLU A 43 -16.73 -9.42 13.85
CA GLU A 43 -17.82 -9.27 14.84
C GLU A 43 -17.32 -9.17 16.29
N ASP A 44 -16.46 -10.09 16.71
CA ASP A 44 -15.94 -10.15 18.09
C ASP A 44 -14.50 -9.63 18.23
N TRP A 45 -13.87 -9.24 17.12
CA TRP A 45 -12.48 -8.83 17.11
C TRP A 45 -12.36 -7.31 17.04
N PRO A 46 -11.76 -6.65 18.05
CA PRO A 46 -11.55 -5.21 18.01
C PRO A 46 -10.56 -4.78 16.95
N VAL A 47 -9.61 -5.67 16.58
CA VAL A 47 -8.58 -5.40 15.60
C VAL A 47 -8.18 -6.69 14.89
N ALA A 48 -7.88 -6.61 13.58
CA ALA A 48 -7.13 -7.63 12.87
C ALA A 48 -5.79 -7.04 12.41
N ALA A 49 -4.71 -7.82 12.56
CA ALA A 49 -3.35 -7.36 12.31
C ALA A 49 -2.42 -8.54 11.98
N VAL A 50 -1.23 -8.23 11.51
CA VAL A 50 -0.17 -9.25 11.29
C VAL A 50 0.68 -9.38 12.54
N ALA A 51 1.05 -10.61 12.90
CA ALA A 51 1.93 -10.88 14.03
C ALA A 51 3.26 -10.11 13.92
N ASP A 52 3.75 -9.58 15.03
CA ASP A 52 5.00 -8.86 15.06
C ASP A 52 6.20 -9.79 14.80
N ALA A 53 7.17 -9.32 14.03
CA ALA A 53 8.33 -10.11 13.64
C ALA A 53 9.21 -10.51 14.84
N LEU A 54 9.32 -9.64 15.84
CA LEU A 54 10.19 -9.87 17.02
C LEU A 54 9.46 -10.64 18.11
N VAL A 55 8.16 -10.40 18.28
CA VAL A 55 7.34 -11.02 19.33
C VAL A 55 6.06 -11.58 18.70
N PRO A 56 6.07 -12.78 18.10
CA PRO A 56 4.94 -13.32 17.33
C PRO A 56 3.66 -13.56 18.13
N SER A 57 3.71 -13.49 19.44
CA SER A 57 2.51 -13.53 20.33
C SER A 57 1.77 -12.18 20.37
N THR A 58 2.37 -11.13 19.80
CA THR A 58 1.82 -9.79 19.67
C THR A 58 1.62 -9.45 18.20
N PHE A 59 0.95 -8.35 17.91
CA PHE A 59 0.81 -7.85 16.54
C PHE A 59 1.63 -6.58 16.32
N ASN A 60 2.03 -6.38 15.07
CA ASN A 60 2.60 -5.12 14.61
C ASN A 60 1.49 -4.11 14.34
N ALA A 61 1.59 -2.92 14.94
CA ALA A 61 0.54 -1.91 14.90
C ALA A 61 0.56 -1.01 13.65
N GLY A 62 1.48 -1.23 12.71
CA GLY A 62 1.57 -0.39 11.50
C GLY A 62 0.49 -0.62 10.46
N VAL A 63 -0.17 -1.79 10.50
CA VAL A 63 -1.33 -2.12 9.66
C VAL A 63 -2.41 -2.72 10.55
N LEU A 64 -3.53 -2.02 10.70
CA LEU A 64 -4.64 -2.46 11.55
C LEU A 64 -5.96 -2.35 10.80
N LEU A 65 -6.67 -3.46 10.65
CA LEU A 65 -8.09 -3.40 10.34
C LEU A 65 -8.85 -3.27 11.67
N ILE A 66 -9.50 -2.15 11.86
CA ILE A 66 -10.14 -1.75 13.12
C ILE A 66 -11.64 -1.93 13.01
N ASN A 67 -12.24 -2.65 13.98
CA ASN A 67 -13.67 -2.67 14.17
C ASN A 67 -14.09 -1.40 14.93
N VAL A 68 -14.40 -0.36 14.18
CA VAL A 68 -14.72 0.99 14.72
C VAL A 68 -16.02 0.96 15.52
N ALA A 69 -16.99 0.16 15.09
CA ALA A 69 -18.25 -0.02 15.82
C ALA A 69 -18.01 -0.59 17.23
N LEU A 70 -17.20 -1.66 17.32
CA LEU A 70 -16.84 -2.28 18.60
C LEU A 70 -15.98 -1.34 19.46
N TRP A 71 -15.05 -0.59 18.85
CA TRP A 71 -14.23 0.38 19.58
C TRP A 71 -15.09 1.49 20.22
N ARG A 72 -16.14 1.94 19.54
CA ARG A 72 -17.11 2.89 20.12
C ARG A 72 -17.90 2.27 21.25
N GLN A 73 -18.44 1.07 21.03
CA GLN A 73 -19.24 0.33 22.02
C GLN A 73 -18.45 0.08 23.31
N GLU A 74 -17.19 -0.35 23.21
CA GLU A 74 -16.32 -0.68 24.34
C GLU A 74 -15.55 0.53 24.87
N LYS A 75 -15.72 1.73 24.31
CA LYS A 75 -14.98 2.94 24.71
C LYS A 75 -13.46 2.74 24.68
N VAL A 76 -12.97 2.10 23.63
CA VAL A 76 -11.57 1.70 23.50
C VAL A 76 -10.62 2.90 23.58
N THR A 77 -11.00 4.06 23.02
CA THR A 77 -10.18 5.28 23.08
C THR A 77 -9.87 5.67 24.54
N GLU A 78 -10.87 5.68 25.40
CA GLU A 78 -10.73 6.03 26.81
C GLU A 78 -9.85 5.01 27.55
N HIS A 79 -10.01 3.73 27.26
CA HIS A 79 -9.18 2.67 27.83
C HIS A 79 -7.72 2.80 27.40
N LEU A 80 -7.46 3.05 26.10
CA LEU A 80 -6.11 3.24 25.58
C LEU A 80 -5.41 4.46 26.21
N LEU A 81 -6.12 5.58 26.36
CA LEU A 81 -5.58 6.77 27.02
C LEU A 81 -5.23 6.49 28.48
N SER A 82 -6.14 5.83 29.22
CA SER A 82 -5.90 5.45 30.61
C SER A 82 -4.71 4.49 30.75
N LEU A 83 -4.62 3.48 29.90
CA LEU A 83 -3.51 2.53 29.89
C LEU A 83 -2.18 3.20 29.50
N THR A 84 -2.19 4.14 28.57
CA THR A 84 -0.98 4.88 28.19
C THR A 84 -0.40 5.62 29.38
N ASP A 85 -1.26 6.26 30.20
CA ASP A 85 -0.84 6.96 31.42
C ASP A 85 -0.30 5.97 32.48
N GLN A 86 -0.93 4.82 32.63
CA GLN A 86 -0.53 3.80 33.59
C GLN A 86 0.74 3.03 33.22
N LEU A 87 0.95 2.79 31.92
CA LEU A 87 1.98 1.88 31.43
C LEU A 87 3.18 2.60 30.79
N HIS A 88 3.25 3.93 30.84
CA HIS A 88 4.26 4.74 30.13
C HIS A 88 5.71 4.32 30.40
N ASP A 89 5.99 3.76 31.59
CA ASP A 89 7.31 3.25 31.98
C ASP A 89 7.52 1.74 31.71
N GLN A 90 6.46 1.01 31.34
CA GLN A 90 6.48 -0.46 31.24
C GLN A 90 6.40 -0.96 29.81
N VAL A 91 5.75 -0.23 28.90
CA VAL A 91 5.58 -0.60 27.52
C VAL A 91 6.10 0.48 26.58
N PHE A 92 6.65 0.05 25.44
CA PHE A 92 7.21 0.98 24.50
C PHE A 92 6.16 1.37 23.45
N GLY A 93 5.74 2.64 23.49
CA GLY A 93 4.88 3.26 22.49
C GLY A 93 3.44 2.75 22.48
N ASP A 94 2.73 3.15 21.46
CA ASP A 94 1.33 2.83 21.24
C ASP A 94 1.12 1.34 20.89
N GLN A 95 2.06 0.72 20.16
CA GLN A 95 2.00 -0.72 19.87
C GLN A 95 1.98 -1.54 21.15
N GLY A 96 2.80 -1.19 22.13
CA GLY A 96 2.81 -1.88 23.42
C GLY A 96 1.49 -1.76 24.19
N VAL A 97 0.90 -0.56 24.19
CA VAL A 97 -0.41 -0.30 24.83
C VAL A 97 -1.54 -1.04 24.12
N LEU A 98 -1.57 -1.01 22.78
CA LEU A 98 -2.55 -1.73 21.98
C LEU A 98 -2.47 -3.25 22.22
N ASN A 99 -1.26 -3.81 22.21
CA ASN A 99 -1.06 -5.23 22.49
C ASN A 99 -1.43 -5.62 23.92
N HIS A 100 -1.24 -4.72 24.88
CA HIS A 100 -1.68 -4.96 26.25
C HIS A 100 -3.20 -4.95 26.37
N LEU A 101 -3.89 -3.98 25.74
CA LEU A 101 -5.35 -3.91 25.78
C LEU A 101 -6.02 -5.08 25.06
N PHE A 102 -5.46 -5.48 23.92
CA PHE A 102 -6.03 -6.52 23.05
C PHE A 102 -5.32 -7.86 23.18
N GLU A 103 -4.64 -8.12 24.30
CA GLU A 103 -4.03 -9.42 24.56
C GLU A 103 -5.04 -10.54 24.34
N SER A 104 -4.71 -11.49 23.43
CA SER A 104 -5.60 -12.59 23.02
C SER A 104 -6.93 -12.18 22.36
N ARG A 105 -7.13 -10.91 22.03
CA ARG A 105 -8.34 -10.36 21.40
C ARG A 105 -8.05 -9.68 20.06
N TRP A 106 -7.14 -10.21 19.27
CA TRP A 106 -6.88 -9.73 17.91
C TRP A 106 -6.95 -10.88 16.91
N LYS A 107 -7.42 -10.57 15.71
CA LYS A 107 -7.54 -11.54 14.62
C LYS A 107 -6.24 -11.53 13.80
N PRO A 108 -5.55 -12.67 13.64
CA PRO A 108 -4.34 -12.71 12.84
C PRO A 108 -4.65 -12.58 11.34
N LEU A 109 -3.95 -11.68 10.68
CA LEU A 109 -3.94 -11.51 9.23
C LEU A 109 -2.73 -12.22 8.60
N PRO A 110 -2.83 -12.67 7.34
CA PRO A 110 -1.69 -13.16 6.58
C PRO A 110 -0.56 -12.12 6.48
N ALA A 111 0.70 -12.56 6.57
CA ALA A 111 1.88 -11.70 6.50
C ALA A 111 1.98 -10.85 5.22
N THR A 112 1.26 -11.22 4.16
CA THR A 112 1.15 -10.44 2.91
C THR A 112 0.56 -9.04 3.11
N TYR A 113 -0.21 -8.82 4.19
CA TYR A 113 -0.84 -7.55 4.51
C TYR A 113 -0.01 -6.63 5.42
N ASN A 114 1.15 -7.08 5.86
CA ASN A 114 2.13 -6.25 6.57
C ASN A 114 3.51 -6.89 6.45
N PHE A 115 4.08 -6.83 5.25
CA PHE A 115 5.44 -7.32 5.02
C PHE A 115 6.43 -6.34 5.65
N MET A 116 7.07 -6.75 6.74
CA MET A 116 7.99 -5.92 7.52
C MET A 116 9.37 -5.90 6.84
N ASP A 117 9.58 -4.93 5.95
CA ASP A 117 10.86 -4.74 5.26
C ASP A 117 11.90 -4.06 6.17
N GLY A 118 13.17 -4.41 5.98
CA GLY A 118 14.26 -3.88 6.78
C GLY A 118 14.52 -4.64 8.08
N MET A 119 13.79 -5.73 8.36
CA MET A 119 14.01 -6.58 9.55
C MET A 119 15.07 -7.64 9.37
N ASP A 120 15.63 -7.82 8.17
CA ASP A 120 16.64 -8.86 7.90
C ASP A 120 17.88 -8.79 8.81
N PRO A 121 18.48 -7.62 9.09
CA PRO A 121 19.60 -7.52 10.02
C PRO A 121 19.20 -7.94 11.44
N VAL A 122 18.00 -7.59 11.87
CA VAL A 122 17.46 -7.93 13.18
C VAL A 122 17.23 -9.44 13.26
N ALA A 123 16.58 -10.02 12.25
CA ALA A 123 16.34 -11.46 12.18
C ALA A 123 17.62 -12.29 12.25
N ARG A 124 18.67 -11.85 11.56
CA ARG A 124 20.01 -12.51 11.62
C ARG A 124 20.64 -12.40 12.99
N ASN A 125 20.59 -11.21 13.59
CA ASN A 125 21.19 -10.97 14.91
C ASN A 125 20.52 -11.78 16.03
N TYR A 126 19.19 -11.95 15.95
CA TYR A 126 18.41 -12.73 16.91
C TYR A 126 18.15 -14.17 16.51
N GLN A 127 18.82 -14.65 15.44
CA GLN A 127 18.72 -16.04 14.94
C GLN A 127 17.27 -16.47 14.64
N MET A 128 16.49 -15.57 14.03
CA MET A 128 15.07 -15.76 13.69
C MET A 128 14.92 -16.48 12.33
N ASP A 129 15.48 -17.67 12.19
CA ASP A 129 15.54 -18.39 10.90
C ASP A 129 14.17 -18.73 10.32
N SER A 130 13.17 -19.05 11.17
CA SER A 130 11.81 -19.34 10.72
C SER A 130 11.16 -18.10 10.12
N TRP A 131 11.20 -16.97 10.84
CA TRP A 131 10.65 -15.70 10.35
C TRP A 131 11.32 -15.28 9.04
N TYR A 132 12.64 -15.42 8.95
CA TYR A 132 13.37 -15.05 7.73
C TYR A 132 12.93 -15.87 6.52
N ARG A 133 12.76 -17.18 6.67
CA ARG A 133 12.25 -18.06 5.61
C ARG A 133 10.82 -17.72 5.20
N ASP A 134 9.95 -17.49 6.18
CA ASP A 134 8.55 -17.13 5.93
C ASP A 134 8.45 -15.76 5.25
N SER A 135 9.30 -14.80 5.65
CA SER A 135 9.46 -13.51 4.98
C SER A 135 9.87 -13.66 3.52
N LEU A 136 10.89 -14.50 3.21
CA LEU A 136 11.28 -14.77 1.82
C LEU A 136 10.15 -15.40 0.99
N ALA A 137 9.38 -16.29 1.57
CA ALA A 137 8.23 -16.93 0.91
C ALA A 137 7.11 -15.91 0.61
N THR A 138 6.93 -14.92 1.48
CA THR A 138 5.87 -13.90 1.37
C THR A 138 6.25 -12.73 0.46
N GLU A 139 7.53 -12.50 0.21
CA GLU A 139 8.07 -11.33 -0.51
C GLU A 139 7.36 -11.05 -1.84
N LYS A 140 7.15 -12.09 -2.65
CA LYS A 140 6.54 -11.94 -4.00
C LYS A 140 5.05 -11.66 -3.96
N THR A 141 4.38 -12.05 -2.88
CA THR A 141 2.92 -11.95 -2.71
C THR A 141 2.52 -10.83 -1.76
N ALA A 142 3.50 -10.09 -1.21
CA ALA A 142 3.26 -9.00 -0.31
C ALA A 142 2.39 -7.92 -0.96
N LYS A 143 1.28 -7.61 -0.34
CA LYS A 143 0.31 -6.59 -0.75
C LYS A 143 0.62 -5.23 -0.14
N ILE A 144 1.10 -5.25 1.10
CA ILE A 144 1.51 -4.05 1.85
C ILE A 144 2.96 -4.26 2.29
N ILE A 145 3.83 -3.32 1.93
CA ILE A 145 5.21 -3.25 2.37
C ILE A 145 5.30 -2.19 3.47
N HIS A 146 5.79 -2.57 4.63
CA HIS A 146 5.98 -1.70 5.77
C HIS A 146 7.48 -1.62 6.11
N TYR A 147 8.06 -0.45 6.02
CA TYR A 147 9.48 -0.21 6.27
C TYR A 147 9.75 -0.06 7.77
N THR A 148 9.56 -1.15 8.52
CA THR A 148 9.63 -1.18 10.01
C THR A 148 11.02 -0.97 10.57
N GLY A 149 12.06 -1.40 9.83
CA GLY A 149 13.47 -1.23 10.19
C GLY A 149 14.09 0.01 9.58
N ASP A 150 15.16 -0.18 8.80
CA ASP A 150 15.77 0.91 8.05
C ASP A 150 14.77 1.52 7.08
N LYS A 151 14.88 2.84 6.88
CA LYS A 151 13.98 3.55 5.98
C LYS A 151 14.57 3.62 4.58
N PRO A 152 13.74 3.48 3.53
CA PRO A 152 14.22 3.46 2.14
C PRO A 152 14.88 4.76 1.69
N TRP A 153 14.61 5.87 2.40
CA TRP A 153 15.25 7.17 2.14
C TRP A 153 16.58 7.37 2.86
N TYR A 154 17.04 6.43 3.70
CA TYR A 154 18.38 6.49 4.27
C TYR A 154 19.44 6.15 3.22
N GLN A 155 20.64 6.74 3.34
CA GLN A 155 21.73 6.54 2.38
C GLN A 155 22.20 5.08 2.33
N ILE A 156 22.27 4.45 3.51
CA ILE A 156 22.65 3.03 3.65
C ILE A 156 21.46 2.32 4.27
N ASN A 157 20.90 1.38 3.53
CA ASN A 157 19.81 0.52 4.01
C ASN A 157 19.81 -0.81 3.26
N LEU A 158 19.16 -1.80 3.86
CA LEU A 158 19.04 -3.15 3.32
C LEU A 158 17.58 -3.50 2.97
N ASN A 159 16.74 -2.49 2.71
CA ASN A 159 15.36 -2.70 2.29
C ASN A 159 15.31 -3.40 0.93
N ARG A 160 14.52 -4.48 0.84
CA ARG A 160 14.28 -5.22 -0.41
C ARG A 160 13.47 -4.43 -1.42
N PHE A 161 12.54 -3.59 -0.91
CA PHE A 161 11.59 -2.81 -1.70
C PHE A 161 11.94 -1.32 -1.75
N ARG A 162 13.22 -0.98 -1.62
CA ARG A 162 13.69 0.41 -1.68
C ARG A 162 13.31 1.11 -2.98
N GLU A 163 13.45 0.42 -4.10
CA GLU A 163 13.14 0.97 -5.42
C GLU A 163 11.64 1.24 -5.58
N ASP A 164 10.78 0.38 -5.01
CA ASP A 164 9.34 0.59 -5.00
C ASP A 164 8.98 1.89 -4.27
N TRP A 165 9.63 2.18 -3.12
CA TRP A 165 9.44 3.45 -2.41
C TRP A 165 9.80 4.64 -3.29
N TRP A 166 10.97 4.64 -3.90
CA TRP A 166 11.43 5.75 -4.74
C TRP A 166 10.56 5.93 -5.99
N PHE A 167 10.05 4.84 -6.53
CA PHE A 167 9.08 4.90 -7.61
C PHE A 167 7.83 5.69 -7.18
N TYR A 168 7.19 5.32 -6.05
CA TYR A 168 6.00 6.02 -5.57
C TYR A 168 6.30 7.46 -5.11
N TYR A 169 7.45 7.68 -4.47
CA TYR A 169 7.88 9.01 -4.05
C TYR A 169 8.12 9.96 -5.24
N GLY A 170 8.64 9.43 -6.36
CA GLY A 170 8.90 10.18 -7.59
C GLY A 170 7.65 10.44 -8.43
N LEU A 171 6.48 9.88 -8.10
CA LEU A 171 5.26 10.13 -8.84
C LEU A 171 4.77 11.55 -8.60
N GLU A 172 4.59 12.31 -9.69
CA GLU A 172 3.91 13.59 -9.64
C GLU A 172 2.38 13.39 -9.62
N TRP A 173 1.65 14.44 -9.23
CA TRP A 173 0.18 14.40 -9.20
C TRP A 173 -0.41 14.12 -10.60
N SER A 174 0.23 14.61 -11.64
CA SER A 174 -0.13 14.30 -13.04
C SER A 174 -0.10 12.81 -13.33
N ASP A 175 0.92 12.09 -12.85
CA ASP A 175 1.05 10.64 -13.04
C ASP A 175 -0.05 9.87 -12.32
N ILE A 176 -0.41 10.31 -11.11
CA ILE A 176 -1.51 9.73 -10.33
C ILE A 176 -2.85 9.93 -11.06
N VAL A 177 -3.10 11.13 -11.56
CA VAL A 177 -4.32 11.45 -12.32
C VAL A 177 -4.37 10.66 -13.62
N MET A 178 -3.25 10.51 -14.33
CA MET A 178 -3.17 9.69 -15.54
C MET A 178 -3.50 8.22 -15.26
N LYS A 179 -2.93 7.61 -14.22
CA LYS A 179 -3.26 6.24 -13.82
C LYS A 179 -4.74 6.06 -13.50
N LYS A 180 -5.35 7.05 -12.83
CA LYS A 180 -6.79 7.03 -12.55
C LYS A 180 -7.61 7.11 -13.85
N CYS A 181 -7.20 7.96 -14.79
CA CYS A 181 -7.85 8.05 -16.10
C CYS A 181 -7.72 6.74 -16.89
N ASP A 182 -6.54 6.11 -16.86
CA ASP A 182 -6.29 4.83 -17.52
C ASP A 182 -7.11 3.69 -16.89
N PHE A 183 -7.27 3.68 -15.59
CA PHE A 183 -8.16 2.74 -14.91
C PHE A 183 -9.61 2.92 -15.37
N HIS A 184 -10.12 4.15 -15.45
CA HIS A 184 -11.48 4.41 -15.95
C HIS A 184 -11.65 4.06 -17.42
N LYS A 185 -10.64 4.32 -18.27
CA LYS A 185 -10.62 3.87 -19.67
C LYS A 185 -10.62 2.35 -19.76
N GLY A 186 -9.83 1.68 -18.92
CA GLY A 186 -9.80 0.22 -18.83
C GLY A 186 -11.14 -0.40 -18.45
N LEU A 187 -11.86 0.20 -17.48
CA LEU A 187 -13.22 -0.21 -17.15
C LEU A 187 -14.20 -0.01 -18.31
N ALA A 188 -14.08 1.10 -19.03
CA ALA A 188 -14.90 1.35 -20.22
C ALA A 188 -14.60 0.36 -21.35
N SER A 189 -13.36 -0.10 -21.49
CA SER A 189 -12.96 -1.09 -22.48
C SER A 189 -13.38 -2.51 -22.16
N LEU A 190 -13.70 -2.83 -20.90
CA LEU A 190 -14.32 -4.11 -20.51
C LEU A 190 -15.72 -4.27 -21.08
N VAL A 191 -16.37 -3.17 -21.47
CA VAL A 191 -17.68 -3.17 -22.11
C VAL A 191 -17.60 -3.39 -23.61
N GLN A 192 -16.46 -3.06 -24.24
CA GLN A 192 -16.17 -3.31 -25.67
C GLN A 192 -14.70 -3.72 -25.80
N ALA A 193 -14.43 -5.02 -25.77
CA ALA A 193 -13.09 -5.51 -26.05
C ALA A 193 -12.68 -5.13 -27.49
N PRO A 194 -11.54 -4.48 -27.71
CA PRO A 194 -11.07 -4.14 -29.04
C PRO A 194 -10.81 -5.43 -29.83
N GLN A 195 -11.19 -5.44 -31.10
CA GLN A 195 -10.96 -6.61 -31.97
C GLN A 195 -9.48 -6.84 -32.27
N TYR A 196 -8.67 -5.77 -32.19
CA TYR A 196 -7.24 -5.80 -32.50
C TYR A 196 -6.46 -4.92 -31.55
N ALA A 197 -5.22 -5.28 -31.25
CA ALA A 197 -4.29 -4.48 -30.47
C ALA A 197 -2.97 -4.30 -31.23
N THR A 198 -2.45 -3.08 -31.24
CA THR A 198 -1.17 -2.74 -31.89
C THR A 198 -0.26 -2.05 -30.91
N ALA A 199 1.00 -2.52 -30.78
CA ALA A 199 2.02 -1.85 -30.01
C ALA A 199 2.88 -0.95 -30.91
N ILE A 200 3.07 0.29 -30.51
CA ILE A 200 3.92 1.26 -31.19
C ILE A 200 5.03 1.70 -30.25
N PHE A 201 6.28 1.52 -30.70
CA PHE A 201 7.46 2.08 -30.05
C PHE A 201 7.84 3.37 -30.75
N THR A 202 7.89 4.48 -30.04
CA THR A 202 8.22 5.76 -30.64
C THR A 202 9.22 6.56 -29.82
N ASN A 203 10.11 7.22 -30.54
CA ASN A 203 11.08 8.17 -29.98
C ASN A 203 10.82 9.60 -30.49
N THR A 204 9.57 9.98 -30.65
CA THR A 204 9.10 11.32 -31.04
C THR A 204 9.02 11.64 -32.55
N CYS A 205 9.42 10.73 -33.43
CA CYS A 205 9.23 10.94 -34.86
C CYS A 205 7.83 10.51 -35.30
N HIS A 206 7.17 11.32 -36.14
CA HIS A 206 5.93 10.96 -36.83
C HIS A 206 4.64 10.89 -36.01
N ILE A 207 4.50 11.71 -34.95
CA ILE A 207 3.33 11.73 -34.08
C ILE A 207 2.04 12.02 -34.85
N GLU A 208 2.06 12.94 -35.80
CA GLU A 208 0.90 13.28 -36.66
C GLU A 208 0.39 12.06 -37.45
N GLN A 209 1.29 11.22 -37.93
CA GLN A 209 0.93 10.00 -38.65
C GLN A 209 0.34 8.94 -37.70
N ILE A 210 0.86 8.86 -36.47
CA ILE A 210 0.33 7.98 -35.43
C ILE A 210 -1.07 8.44 -35.04
N GLU A 211 -1.27 9.74 -34.83
CA GLU A 211 -2.57 10.31 -34.49
C GLU A 211 -3.61 10.07 -35.59
N HIS A 212 -3.21 10.27 -36.85
CA HIS A 212 -4.06 9.96 -38.00
C HIS A 212 -4.46 8.47 -38.03
N LEU A 213 -3.50 7.57 -37.79
CA LEU A 213 -3.77 6.12 -37.76
C LEU A 213 -4.75 5.74 -36.63
N ILE A 214 -4.61 6.36 -35.44
CA ILE A 214 -5.48 6.16 -34.30
C ILE A 214 -6.92 6.57 -34.62
N GLN A 215 -7.08 7.69 -35.33
CA GLN A 215 -8.39 8.22 -35.74
C GLN A 215 -9.06 7.36 -36.81
N GLU A 216 -8.30 6.84 -37.77
CA GLU A 216 -8.80 6.01 -38.86
C GLU A 216 -9.18 4.58 -38.41
N LEU A 217 -8.62 4.11 -37.28
CA LEU A 217 -8.80 2.76 -36.78
C LEU A 217 -9.39 2.75 -35.35
N PRO A 218 -10.64 3.18 -35.16
CA PRO A 218 -11.25 3.33 -33.83
C PRO A 218 -11.43 1.99 -33.08
N ASP A 219 -11.52 0.87 -33.82
CA ASP A 219 -11.70 -0.46 -33.25
C ASP A 219 -10.37 -1.15 -32.88
N VAL A 220 -9.24 -0.49 -33.12
CA VAL A 220 -7.90 -0.98 -32.78
C VAL A 220 -7.42 -0.32 -31.50
N GLU A 221 -6.96 -1.11 -30.53
CA GLU A 221 -6.29 -0.58 -29.35
C GLU A 221 -4.81 -0.30 -29.66
N PHE A 222 -4.37 0.93 -29.43
CA PHE A 222 -2.99 1.33 -29.62
C PHE A 222 -2.27 1.39 -28.26
N SER A 223 -1.29 0.53 -28.08
CA SER A 223 -0.34 0.57 -26.95
C SER A 223 0.91 1.32 -27.38
N ILE A 224 1.09 2.54 -26.91
CA ILE A 224 2.21 3.40 -27.27
C ILE A 224 3.24 3.37 -26.15
N LEU A 225 4.44 2.88 -26.44
CA LEU A 225 5.58 2.86 -25.54
C LEU A 225 6.50 4.02 -25.91
N ALA A 226 6.69 4.96 -25.00
CA ALA A 226 7.52 6.12 -25.24
C ALA A 226 8.38 6.45 -24.02
N HIS A 227 9.53 7.09 -24.26
CA HIS A 227 10.45 7.51 -23.20
C HIS A 227 9.78 8.51 -22.25
N THR A 228 10.19 8.52 -20.97
CA THR A 228 9.59 9.36 -19.91
C THR A 228 9.62 10.84 -20.14
N ASN A 229 10.58 11.33 -20.94
CA ASN A 229 10.62 12.75 -21.35
C ASN A 229 9.72 12.95 -22.58
N PHE A 230 8.43 12.78 -22.41
CA PHE A 230 7.48 12.97 -23.50
C PHE A 230 7.46 14.39 -24.04
N ALA A 231 7.47 14.49 -25.35
CA ALA A 231 6.98 15.71 -25.98
C ALA A 231 5.48 15.88 -25.64
N PRO A 232 5.00 17.12 -25.38
CA PRO A 232 3.58 17.36 -25.09
C PRO A 232 2.62 16.75 -26.11
N GLU A 233 3.08 16.60 -27.36
CA GLU A 233 2.32 16.04 -28.46
C GLU A 233 2.00 14.55 -28.24
N ILE A 234 2.91 13.77 -27.65
CA ILE A 234 2.65 12.36 -27.30
C ILE A 234 1.59 12.27 -26.21
N MET A 235 1.64 13.19 -25.24
CA MET A 235 0.65 13.22 -24.17
C MET A 235 -0.76 13.51 -24.71
N ASN A 236 -0.89 14.29 -25.76
CA ASN A 236 -2.17 14.58 -26.40
C ASN A 236 -2.83 13.33 -26.99
N LEU A 237 -2.06 12.33 -27.40
CA LEU A 237 -2.61 11.08 -27.92
C LEU A 237 -3.45 10.32 -26.92
N GLN A 238 -3.26 10.56 -25.62
CA GLN A 238 -4.09 9.96 -24.56
C GLN A 238 -5.56 10.44 -24.58
N SER A 239 -5.87 11.51 -25.29
CA SER A 239 -7.25 11.95 -25.47
C SER A 239 -8.10 10.98 -26.27
N HIS A 240 -7.48 10.10 -27.05
CA HIS A 240 -8.17 9.10 -27.84
C HIS A 240 -8.53 7.88 -26.98
N LEU A 241 -9.78 7.41 -27.07
CA LEU A 241 -10.32 6.32 -26.25
C LEU A 241 -9.64 4.96 -26.48
N ASN A 242 -9.08 4.78 -27.67
CA ASN A 242 -8.42 3.55 -28.13
C ASN A 242 -6.89 3.60 -27.95
N VAL A 243 -6.35 4.55 -27.15
CA VAL A 243 -4.90 4.71 -26.90
C VAL A 243 -4.57 4.40 -25.46
N ARG A 244 -3.52 3.59 -25.26
CA ARG A 244 -2.83 3.39 -23.99
C ARG A 244 -1.38 3.82 -24.14
N LEU A 245 -0.94 4.72 -23.28
CA LEU A 245 0.43 5.21 -23.24
C LEU A 245 1.19 4.54 -22.10
N TYR A 246 2.32 3.93 -22.42
CA TYR A 246 3.19 3.26 -21.46
C TYR A 246 4.54 3.99 -21.43
N PRO A 247 4.89 4.66 -20.34
CA PRO A 247 6.23 5.18 -20.17
C PRO A 247 7.22 4.03 -19.99
N TYR A 248 8.38 4.12 -20.60
CA TYR A 248 9.49 3.24 -20.28
C TYR A 248 10.68 4.05 -19.77
N PHE A 249 11.42 3.45 -18.86
CA PHE A 249 12.62 4.01 -18.27
C PHE A 249 13.82 3.21 -18.80
N ASN A 250 14.88 3.92 -19.20
CA ASN A 250 16.18 3.30 -19.49
C ASN A 250 16.97 3.14 -18.21
#